data_3b9ebf86279834326b77df271dd860bf
#
_entry.id   3b9ebf86279834326b77df271dd860bf
#
_cell.length_a   1.000
_cell.length_b   1.000
_cell.length_c   1.000
_cell.angle_alpha   90.00
_cell.angle_beta   90.00
_cell.angle_gamma   90.00
#
_symmetry.space_group_name_H-M   'P 1'
#
loop_
_entity.id
_entity.type
_entity.pdbx_description
1 polymer ?
#
loop_
_entity_poly.entity_id
_entity_poly.type
_entity_poly.pdbx_seq_one_letter_code
_entity_poly.pdbx_strand_id
1 'polypeptide(L)'
;MQIWPAIDLLGGKCVRLQQGDYARETVYSADPAAMAGDFQRQGARYLHLVDLDGARAGRPMNLDAVRAIVAAVDMDCELGGGIRDEATIESLLELGLSRLVLGTSALKRPEWFREMCNK
;
A
#
# COMPACT_ATOMS: atom_id res chain seq x y z
N MET A 1 13.89 -10.15 13.93
CA MET A 1 12.79 -9.17 14.00
C MET A 1 12.70 -8.40 12.69
N GLN A 2 11.49 -8.21 12.17
CA GLN A 2 11.26 -7.37 11.00
C GLN A 2 10.53 -6.10 11.42
N ILE A 3 11.04 -4.96 10.97
CA ILE A 3 10.39 -3.67 11.20
C ILE A 3 9.91 -3.16 9.85
N TRP A 4 8.63 -2.85 9.76
CA TRP A 4 7.96 -2.36 8.56
C TRP A 4 7.49 -0.93 8.78
N PRO A 5 8.27 0.08 8.38
CA PRO A 5 7.72 1.44 8.38
C PRO A 5 6.50 1.50 7.47
N ALA A 6 5.55 2.34 7.82
CA ALA A 6 4.29 2.45 7.10
C ALA A 6 4.16 3.84 6.47
N ILE A 7 3.69 3.85 5.23
CA ILE A 7 3.31 5.08 4.53
C ILE A 7 1.85 4.97 4.15
N ASP A 8 1.03 5.89 4.65
CA ASP A 8 -0.36 6.02 4.25
C ASP A 8 -0.45 7.01 3.09
N LEU A 9 -1.09 6.61 2.00
CA LEU A 9 -1.21 7.42 0.78
C LEU A 9 -2.62 7.98 0.65
N LEU A 10 -2.73 9.28 0.50
CA LEU A 10 -3.98 9.98 0.26
C LEU A 10 -3.73 11.13 -0.71
N GLY A 11 -4.47 11.14 -1.83
CA GLY A 11 -4.30 12.15 -2.86
C GLY A 11 -2.88 12.25 -3.41
N GLY A 12 -2.17 11.12 -3.49
CA GLY A 12 -0.79 11.05 -3.97
C GLY A 12 0.25 11.51 -2.97
N LYS A 13 -0.13 11.78 -1.72
CA LYS A 13 0.77 12.30 -0.67
C LYS A 13 0.88 11.33 0.49
N CYS A 14 1.94 11.46 1.27
CA CYS A 14 2.13 10.72 2.51
C CYS A 14 1.43 11.45 3.64
N VAL A 15 0.47 10.78 4.29
CA VAL A 15 -0.35 11.41 5.31
C VAL A 15 -0.44 10.55 6.58
N ARG A 16 -1.01 11.13 7.62
CA ARG A 16 -1.46 10.43 8.80
C ARG A 16 -2.87 10.89 9.11
N LEU A 17 -3.76 9.93 9.36
CA LEU A 17 -5.13 10.23 9.78
C LEU A 17 -5.20 10.24 11.31
N GLN A 18 -5.94 11.21 11.86
CA GLN A 18 -6.18 11.22 13.30
C GLN A 18 -7.37 10.30 13.58
N GLN A 19 -7.10 9.21 14.32
CA GLN A 19 -8.11 8.20 14.67
C GLN A 19 -8.86 7.64 13.46
N GLY A 20 -8.18 7.52 12.31
CA GLY A 20 -8.80 7.00 11.09
C GLY A 20 -9.72 7.98 10.37
N ASP A 21 -9.82 9.22 10.81
CA ASP A 21 -10.71 10.22 10.24
C ASP A 21 -10.06 10.91 9.03
N TYR A 22 -10.59 10.65 7.83
CA TYR A 22 -10.08 11.21 6.57
C TYR A 22 -10.15 12.74 6.51
N ALA A 23 -11.04 13.36 7.29
CA ALA A 23 -11.13 14.82 7.36
C ALA A 23 -10.07 15.44 8.27
N ARG A 24 -9.34 14.61 9.02
CA ARG A 24 -8.32 15.06 10.00
C ARG A 24 -6.97 14.49 9.62
N GLU A 25 -6.52 14.81 8.41
CA GLU A 25 -5.23 14.36 7.90
C GLU A 25 -4.10 15.32 8.25
N THR A 26 -2.91 14.78 8.44
CA THR A 26 -1.67 15.56 8.47
C THR A 26 -0.81 15.09 7.31
N VAL A 27 -0.37 16.01 6.47
CA VAL A 27 0.52 15.69 5.36
C VAL A 27 1.97 15.73 5.84
N TYR A 28 2.68 14.60 5.76
CA TYR A 28 4.09 14.50 6.11
C TYR A 28 5.00 14.78 4.94
N SER A 29 4.59 14.39 3.74
CA SER A 29 5.39 14.57 2.55
C SER A 29 4.49 14.58 1.32
N ALA A 30 4.79 15.48 0.38
CA ALA A 30 4.14 15.49 -0.92
C ALA A 30 4.85 14.56 -1.92
N ASP A 31 5.98 13.96 -1.51
CA ASP A 31 6.80 13.08 -2.37
C ASP A 31 6.98 11.70 -1.71
N PRO A 32 6.07 10.75 -1.98
CA PRO A 32 6.15 9.42 -1.38
C PRO A 32 7.45 8.67 -1.72
N ALA A 33 7.97 8.81 -2.93
CA ALA A 33 9.21 8.14 -3.31
C ALA A 33 10.40 8.66 -2.50
N ALA A 34 10.46 9.97 -2.26
CA ALA A 34 11.51 10.57 -1.43
C ALA A 34 11.42 10.07 0.02
N MET A 35 10.21 9.98 0.57
CA MET A 35 10.01 9.46 1.93
C MET A 35 10.44 8.00 2.05
N ALA A 36 10.08 7.18 1.07
CA ALA A 36 10.51 5.78 1.03
C ALA A 36 12.03 5.66 0.96
N GLY A 37 12.67 6.49 0.13
CA GLY A 37 14.13 6.55 0.04
C GLY A 37 14.78 6.92 1.36
N ASP A 38 14.17 7.83 2.12
CA ASP A 38 14.67 8.21 3.44
C ASP A 38 14.64 7.04 4.42
N PHE A 39 13.55 6.26 4.42
CA PHE A 39 13.48 5.06 5.25
C PHE A 39 14.57 4.04 4.86
N GLN A 40 14.79 3.85 3.57
CA GLN A 40 15.84 2.93 3.11
C GLN A 40 17.21 3.39 3.55
N ARG A 41 17.52 4.68 3.47
CA ARG A 41 18.81 5.23 3.93
C ARG A 41 19.01 5.05 5.42
N GLN A 42 17.92 5.02 6.19
CA GLN A 42 17.97 4.77 7.64
C GLN A 42 18.12 3.30 8.00
N GLY A 43 18.13 2.41 7.01
CA GLY A 43 18.35 0.99 7.20
C GLY A 43 17.11 0.10 7.09
N ALA A 44 15.96 0.68 6.72
CA ALA A 44 14.76 -0.13 6.52
C ALA A 44 14.94 -1.08 5.33
N ARG A 45 14.40 -2.29 5.45
CA ARG A 45 14.42 -3.32 4.40
C ARG A 45 13.02 -3.65 3.89
N TYR A 46 12.01 -3.20 4.61
CA TYR A 46 10.61 -3.51 4.36
C TYR A 46 9.82 -2.22 4.41
N LEU A 47 8.73 -2.16 3.64
CA LEU A 47 7.86 -0.99 3.62
C LEU A 47 6.41 -1.42 3.47
N HIS A 48 5.57 -0.93 4.36
CA HIS A 48 4.13 -1.15 4.32
C HIS A 48 3.44 0.09 3.76
N LEU A 49 2.65 -0.11 2.69
CA LEU A 49 1.92 0.96 2.03
C LEU A 49 0.42 0.75 2.22
N VAL A 50 -0.29 1.81 2.52
CA VAL A 50 -1.76 1.80 2.57
C VAL A 50 -2.30 2.82 1.60
N ASP A 51 -3.10 2.37 0.65
CA ASP A 51 -3.82 3.24 -0.27
C ASP A 51 -5.15 3.64 0.38
N LEU A 52 -5.16 4.76 1.10
CA LEU A 52 -6.34 5.21 1.82
C LEU A 52 -7.49 5.56 0.88
N ASP A 53 -7.21 6.18 -0.26
CA ASP A 53 -8.23 6.43 -1.27
C ASP A 53 -8.78 5.12 -1.83
N GLY A 54 -7.90 4.15 -2.03
CA GLY A 54 -8.27 2.82 -2.51
C GLY A 54 -9.17 2.08 -1.54
N ALA A 55 -8.88 2.19 -0.25
CA ALA A 55 -9.71 1.57 0.79
C ALA A 55 -11.15 2.11 0.75
N ARG A 56 -11.31 3.39 0.48
CA ARG A 56 -12.63 4.02 0.35
C ARG A 56 -13.31 3.69 -0.98
N ALA A 57 -12.57 3.75 -2.07
CA ALA A 57 -13.11 3.56 -3.42
C ALA A 57 -13.37 2.10 -3.78
N GLY A 58 -12.68 1.17 -3.09
CA GLY A 58 -12.78 -0.25 -3.41
C GLY A 58 -11.89 -0.67 -4.58
N ARG A 59 -10.94 0.14 -4.95
CA ARG A 59 -9.94 -0.12 -6.00
C ARG A 59 -8.71 0.74 -5.74
N PRO A 60 -7.51 0.31 -6.18
CA PRO A 60 -6.32 1.14 -6.00
C PRO A 60 -6.49 2.51 -6.66
N MET A 61 -6.12 3.54 -5.94
CA MET A 61 -6.25 4.94 -6.39
C MET A 61 -4.93 5.69 -6.42
N ASN A 62 -3.89 5.19 -5.75
CA ASN A 62 -2.59 5.83 -5.66
C ASN A 62 -1.50 5.04 -6.39
N LEU A 63 -1.84 4.42 -7.53
CA LEU A 63 -0.91 3.56 -8.28
C LEU A 63 0.33 4.30 -8.76
N ASP A 64 0.21 5.56 -9.15
CA ASP A 64 1.38 6.34 -9.58
C ASP A 64 2.37 6.53 -8.44
N ALA A 65 1.86 6.81 -7.25
CA ALA A 65 2.71 6.93 -6.05
C ALA A 65 3.35 5.60 -5.69
N VAL A 66 2.60 4.50 -5.73
CA VAL A 66 3.12 3.15 -5.47
C VAL A 66 4.21 2.79 -6.47
N ARG A 67 3.96 3.04 -7.74
CA ARG A 67 4.94 2.77 -8.80
C ARG A 67 6.24 3.56 -8.58
N ALA A 68 6.12 4.84 -8.25
CA ALA A 68 7.28 5.69 -7.98
C ALA A 68 8.08 5.20 -6.77
N ILE A 69 7.40 4.76 -5.71
CA ILE A 69 8.05 4.20 -4.52
C ILE A 69 8.82 2.92 -4.88
N VAL A 70 8.17 1.97 -5.53
CA VAL A 70 8.77 0.68 -5.87
C VAL A 70 9.99 0.88 -6.78
N ALA A 71 9.93 1.84 -7.71
CA ALA A 71 11.05 2.17 -8.59
C ALA A 71 12.23 2.83 -7.87
N ALA A 72 11.97 3.52 -6.77
CA ALA A 72 12.98 4.32 -6.06
C ALA A 72 13.75 3.53 -5.00
N VAL A 73 13.27 2.39 -4.55
CA VAL A 73 13.86 1.64 -3.44
C VAL A 73 14.08 0.17 -3.78
N ASP A 74 14.98 -0.48 -3.01
CA ASP A 74 15.24 -1.92 -3.10
C ASP A 74 14.57 -2.69 -1.95
N MET A 75 13.73 -2.02 -1.18
CA MET A 75 13.00 -2.66 -0.08
C MET A 75 11.90 -3.57 -0.60
N ASP A 76 11.57 -4.59 0.19
CA ASP A 76 10.36 -5.37 -0.03
C ASP A 76 9.16 -4.53 0.37
N CYS A 77 8.27 -4.27 -0.56
CA CYS A 77 7.09 -3.44 -0.33
C CYS A 77 5.82 -4.28 -0.33
N GLU A 78 4.93 -3.99 0.61
CA GLU A 78 3.58 -4.56 0.62
C GLU A 78 2.54 -3.45 0.56
N LEU A 79 1.38 -3.75 0.00
CA LEU A 79 0.31 -2.77 -0.19
C LEU A 79 -1.02 -3.33 0.29
N GLY A 80 -1.76 -2.51 1.03
CA GLY A 80 -3.16 -2.75 1.37
C GLY A 80 -4.02 -1.58 0.94
N GLY A 81 -5.32 -1.82 0.82
CA GLY A 81 -6.32 -0.80 0.48
C GLY A 81 -6.89 -0.96 -0.91
N GLY A 82 -8.15 -1.38 -0.98
CA GLY A 82 -8.90 -1.43 -2.24
C GLY A 82 -8.64 -2.64 -3.12
N ILE A 83 -8.02 -3.69 -2.60
CA ILE A 83 -7.73 -4.90 -3.38
C ILE A 83 -8.92 -5.84 -3.27
N ARG A 84 -9.66 -6.03 -4.38
CA ARG A 84 -10.92 -6.78 -4.38
C ARG A 84 -11.08 -7.80 -5.49
N ASP A 85 -10.17 -7.84 -6.46
CA ASP A 85 -10.28 -8.79 -7.57
C ASP A 85 -8.92 -9.29 -8.03
N GLU A 86 -8.94 -10.38 -8.82
CA GLU A 86 -7.73 -11.04 -9.29
C GLU A 86 -6.92 -10.18 -10.26
N ALA A 87 -7.59 -9.45 -11.15
CA ALA A 87 -6.90 -8.59 -12.11
C ALA A 87 -6.08 -7.51 -11.41
N THR A 88 -6.63 -6.93 -10.33
CA THR A 88 -5.92 -5.98 -9.49
C THR A 88 -4.70 -6.63 -8.84
N ILE A 89 -4.86 -7.84 -8.28
CA ILE A 89 -3.76 -8.57 -7.66
C ILE A 89 -2.64 -8.79 -8.67
N GLU A 90 -2.96 -9.27 -9.86
CA GLU A 90 -1.95 -9.51 -10.89
C GLU A 90 -1.21 -8.24 -11.30
N SER A 91 -1.94 -7.14 -11.50
CA SER A 91 -1.35 -5.85 -11.87
C SER A 91 -0.38 -5.34 -10.79
N LEU A 92 -0.77 -5.47 -9.52
CA LEU A 92 0.06 -5.01 -8.41
C LEU A 92 1.32 -5.86 -8.26
N LEU A 93 1.22 -7.17 -8.45
CA LEU A 93 2.39 -8.04 -8.39
C LEU A 93 3.35 -7.78 -9.57
N GLU A 94 2.82 -7.54 -10.75
CA GLU A 94 3.64 -7.16 -11.92
C GLU A 94 4.37 -5.83 -11.70
N LEU A 95 3.77 -4.93 -10.92
CA LEU A 95 4.38 -3.64 -10.60
C LEU A 95 5.62 -3.79 -9.71
N GLY A 96 5.77 -4.90 -9.01
CA GLY A 96 6.95 -5.20 -8.20
C GLY A 96 6.71 -5.30 -6.70
N LEU A 97 5.45 -5.31 -6.27
CA LEU A 97 5.13 -5.51 -4.85
C LEU A 97 5.40 -6.96 -4.44
N SER A 98 5.97 -7.14 -3.25
CA SER A 98 6.31 -8.46 -2.72
C SER A 98 5.11 -9.14 -2.10
N ARG A 99 4.20 -8.38 -1.49
CA ARG A 99 3.02 -8.90 -0.80
C ARG A 99 1.87 -7.94 -0.91
N LEU A 100 0.67 -8.49 -0.81
CA LEU A 100 -0.58 -7.72 -0.79
C LEU A 100 -1.34 -8.06 0.48
N VAL A 101 -2.00 -7.04 1.05
CA VAL A 101 -2.79 -7.19 2.27
C VAL A 101 -4.27 -7.06 1.90
N LEU A 102 -5.02 -8.11 2.16
CA LEU A 102 -6.45 -8.17 1.89
C LEU A 102 -7.21 -8.16 3.20
N GLY A 103 -8.10 -7.19 3.38
CA GLY A 103 -8.90 -7.08 4.59
C GLY A 103 -10.36 -7.45 4.34
N THR A 104 -11.18 -6.45 4.03
CA THR A 104 -12.63 -6.61 3.87
C THR A 104 -13.00 -7.67 2.82
N SER A 105 -12.28 -7.74 1.71
CA SER A 105 -12.55 -8.73 0.66
C SER A 105 -12.37 -10.16 1.16
N ALA A 106 -11.37 -10.40 2.01
CA ALA A 106 -11.12 -11.71 2.59
C ALA A 106 -12.28 -12.14 3.50
N LEU A 107 -12.85 -11.20 4.25
CA LEU A 107 -13.97 -11.47 5.16
C LEU A 107 -15.29 -11.67 4.42
N LYS A 108 -15.54 -10.86 3.39
CA LYS A 108 -16.81 -10.88 2.65
C LYS A 108 -16.87 -12.00 1.60
N ARG A 109 -15.74 -12.43 1.10
CA ARG A 109 -15.64 -13.42 0.02
C ARG A 109 -14.62 -14.50 0.37
N PRO A 110 -14.90 -15.33 1.37
CA PRO A 110 -13.91 -16.29 1.87
C PRO A 110 -13.49 -17.35 0.85
N GLU A 111 -14.40 -17.77 -0.03
CA GLU A 111 -14.06 -18.74 -1.06
C GLU A 111 -13.12 -18.15 -2.11
N TRP A 112 -13.41 -16.93 -2.55
CA TRP A 112 -12.54 -16.20 -3.46
C TRP A 112 -11.17 -15.97 -2.83
N PHE A 113 -11.13 -15.57 -1.56
CA PHE A 113 -9.88 -15.36 -0.84
C PHE A 113 -9.04 -16.64 -0.80
N ARG A 114 -9.68 -17.77 -0.50
CA ARG A 114 -9.00 -19.06 -0.49
C ARG A 114 -8.40 -19.38 -1.86
N GLU A 115 -9.16 -19.14 -2.92
CA GLU A 115 -8.69 -19.34 -4.28
C GLU A 115 -7.47 -18.48 -4.60
N MET A 116 -7.49 -17.20 -4.20
CA MET A 116 -6.35 -16.31 -4.42
C MET A 116 -5.10 -16.75 -3.65
N CYS A 117 -5.26 -17.24 -2.42
CA CYS A 117 -4.13 -17.73 -1.63
C CYS A 117 -3.47 -18.97 -2.24
N ASN A 118 -4.18 -19.71 -3.08
CA ASN A 118 -3.67 -20.94 -3.69
C ASN A 118 -3.12 -20.72 -5.10
N LYS A 119 -3.06 -19.50 -5.55
CA LYS A 119 -2.41 -19.12 -6.80
C LYS A 119 -1.03 -18.54 -6.55
#